data_c2ee198631e52c460fc618a88f25f562
#
_entry.id   c2ee198631e52c460fc618a88f25f562
#
_cell.length_a   1.000
_cell.length_b   1.000
_cell.length_c   1.000
_cell.angle_alpha   90.00
_cell.angle_beta   90.00
_cell.angle_gamma   90.00
#
_symmetry.space_group_name_H-M   'P 1'
#
loop_
_entity.id
_entity.type
_entity.pdbx_description
1 polymer ?
#
loop_
_entity_poly.entity_id
_entity_poly.type
_entity_poly.pdbx_seq_one_letter_code
_entity_poly.pdbx_strand_id
1 'polypeptide(L)'
;MKSKLLLIFLVLILSFNIFSNTNSKEKFKLAKTYLSQKNYREAEKIYLELAKEKDIHAIYNLGYLYMEQGKIVEGEKYYKMAADMGYDDAMYNLAIFYDRQKDFVKEKLYLEKLAEKNQNDAIFQLAIIYRQEGNYQKADELYKKLLKAKYQESEVFYNLGVSCYYQKKYDEAEKYFLKAIELGNNDDPKYNLGILYKVQGKFTQAKKYLIPLAQKGKIDAMINTGAIYRDEKDYKNAKKYYKMAMDKGSREAEVEYNTILIMEEHGL
;
A
#
# COMPACT_ATOMS: atom_id res chain seq x y z
N MET A 1 -39.87 13.62 49.22
CA MET A 1 -38.52 13.18 49.69
C MET A 1 -37.80 12.31 48.70
N LYS A 2 -38.39 11.24 48.12
CA LYS A 2 -37.74 10.32 47.20
C LYS A 2 -37.16 10.99 45.93
N SER A 3 -37.82 11.99 45.34
CA SER A 3 -37.36 12.69 44.13
C SER A 3 -36.14 13.58 44.39
N LYS A 4 -36.03 14.23 45.56
CA LYS A 4 -34.84 15.02 45.92
C LYS A 4 -33.61 14.13 46.18
N LEU A 5 -33.81 12.97 46.81
CA LEU A 5 -32.71 12.02 47.01
C LEU A 5 -32.20 11.44 45.69
N LEU A 6 -33.08 11.15 44.71
CA LEU A 6 -32.73 10.67 43.39
C LEU A 6 -31.92 11.72 42.61
N LEU A 7 -32.34 13.00 42.71
CA LEU A 7 -31.61 14.10 42.05
C LEU A 7 -30.23 14.32 42.64
N ILE A 8 -30.08 14.27 43.97
CA ILE A 8 -28.77 14.35 44.65
C ILE A 8 -27.89 13.18 44.24
N PHE A 9 -28.42 11.97 44.16
CA PHE A 9 -27.68 10.79 43.73
C PHE A 9 -27.22 10.89 42.28
N LEU A 10 -28.06 11.38 41.36
CA LEU A 10 -27.70 11.65 39.96
C LEU A 10 -26.62 12.72 39.82
N VAL A 11 -26.71 13.82 40.60
CA VAL A 11 -25.71 14.88 40.61
C VAL A 11 -24.37 14.35 41.14
N LEU A 12 -24.38 13.53 42.18
CA LEU A 12 -23.15 12.91 42.71
C LEU A 12 -22.52 11.92 41.71
N ILE A 13 -23.32 11.12 41.01
CA ILE A 13 -22.81 10.23 39.93
C ILE A 13 -22.22 11.06 38.79
N LEU A 14 -22.91 12.13 38.38
CA LEU A 14 -22.42 13.00 37.31
C LEU A 14 -21.12 13.70 37.70
N SER A 15 -21.02 14.25 38.93
CA SER A 15 -19.82 14.89 39.42
C SER A 15 -18.64 13.91 39.57
N PHE A 16 -18.91 12.70 40.06
CA PHE A 16 -17.91 11.64 40.17
C PHE A 16 -17.41 11.20 38.78
N ASN A 17 -18.32 11.03 37.82
CA ASN A 17 -17.93 10.69 36.42
C ASN A 17 -17.13 11.80 35.74
N ILE A 18 -17.47 13.09 35.98
CA ILE A 18 -16.74 14.24 35.47
C ILE A 18 -15.31 14.25 36.07
N PHE A 19 -15.21 14.10 37.40
CA PHE A 19 -13.91 14.08 38.09
C PHE A 19 -13.03 12.90 37.67
N SER A 20 -13.61 11.69 37.58
CA SER A 20 -12.92 10.49 37.10
C SER A 20 -12.42 10.69 35.66
N ASN A 21 -13.26 11.20 34.75
CA ASN A 21 -12.91 11.42 33.36
C ASN A 21 -11.82 12.49 33.19
N THR A 22 -11.83 13.56 34.00
CA THR A 22 -10.76 14.58 34.00
C THR A 22 -9.44 13.98 34.45
N ASN A 23 -9.46 13.15 35.49
CA ASN A 23 -8.28 12.46 35.99
C ASN A 23 -7.70 11.47 34.95
N SER A 24 -8.53 10.70 34.27
CA SER A 24 -8.10 9.75 33.22
C SER A 24 -7.45 10.45 32.03
N LYS A 25 -7.97 11.62 31.59
CA LYS A 25 -7.35 12.43 30.53
C LYS A 25 -5.98 12.96 30.92
N GLU A 26 -5.83 13.44 32.14
CA GLU A 26 -4.53 13.92 32.63
C GLU A 26 -3.52 12.80 32.76
N LYS A 27 -3.92 11.66 33.30
CA LYS A 27 -3.10 10.43 33.34
C LYS A 27 -2.65 10.01 31.94
N PHE A 28 -3.58 9.98 30.98
CA PHE A 28 -3.26 9.62 29.60
C PHE A 28 -2.21 10.57 28.99
N LYS A 29 -2.38 11.89 29.18
CA LYS A 29 -1.42 12.90 28.72
C LYS A 29 -0.04 12.70 29.35
N LEU A 30 0.02 12.41 30.65
CA LEU A 30 1.26 12.12 31.36
C LEU A 30 1.93 10.86 30.82
N ALA A 31 1.17 9.78 30.60
CA ALA A 31 1.70 8.55 30.01
C ALA A 31 2.29 8.77 28.61
N LYS A 32 1.59 9.59 27.76
CA LYS A 32 2.11 9.99 26.45
C LYS A 32 3.43 10.76 26.55
N THR A 33 3.56 11.63 27.53
CA THR A 33 4.81 12.36 27.78
C THR A 33 5.93 11.39 28.16
N TYR A 34 5.70 10.47 29.08
CA TYR A 34 6.70 9.45 29.43
C TYR A 34 7.09 8.56 28.24
N LEU A 35 6.11 8.19 27.40
CA LEU A 35 6.37 7.40 26.20
C LEU A 35 7.27 8.17 25.22
N SER A 36 7.02 9.45 24.98
CA SER A 36 7.84 10.29 24.10
C SER A 36 9.26 10.47 24.63
N GLN A 37 9.45 10.44 25.95
CA GLN A 37 10.75 10.48 26.64
C GLN A 37 11.43 9.10 26.72
N LYS A 38 10.83 8.05 26.14
CA LYS A 38 11.25 6.64 26.24
C LYS A 38 11.30 6.12 27.69
N ASN A 39 10.61 6.78 28.61
CA ASN A 39 10.42 6.29 29.98
C ASN A 39 9.29 5.26 29.97
N TYR A 40 9.57 4.10 29.37
CA TYR A 40 8.59 3.05 29.13
C TYR A 40 7.96 2.51 30.41
N ARG A 41 8.72 2.43 31.50
CA ARG A 41 8.26 1.89 32.78
C ARG A 41 7.11 2.71 33.37
N GLU A 42 7.26 4.03 33.41
CA GLU A 42 6.23 4.92 33.98
C GLU A 42 5.03 5.04 33.02
N ALA A 43 5.29 5.08 31.70
CA ALA A 43 4.23 5.05 30.72
C ALA A 43 3.38 3.78 30.83
N GLU A 44 4.02 2.60 30.90
CA GLU A 44 3.37 1.29 31.03
C GLU A 44 2.47 1.23 32.26
N LYS A 45 2.99 1.68 33.42
CA LYS A 45 2.22 1.68 34.66
C LYS A 45 0.90 2.44 34.52
N ILE A 46 0.95 3.64 33.95
CA ILE A 46 -0.24 4.48 33.79
C ILE A 46 -1.19 3.88 32.72
N TYR A 47 -0.65 3.43 31.59
CA TYR A 47 -1.49 2.81 30.56
C TYR A 47 -2.16 1.52 31.05
N LEU A 48 -1.49 0.72 31.91
CA LEU A 48 -2.11 -0.46 32.52
C LEU A 48 -3.26 -0.10 33.48
N GLU A 49 -3.16 1.00 34.22
CA GLU A 49 -4.27 1.50 35.06
C GLU A 49 -5.46 1.89 34.17
N LEU A 50 -5.23 2.68 33.13
CA LEU A 50 -6.30 3.11 32.21
C LEU A 50 -6.87 1.93 31.40
N ALA A 51 -6.07 0.94 31.04
CA ALA A 51 -6.53 -0.26 30.34
C ALA A 51 -7.49 -1.11 31.20
N LYS A 52 -7.34 -1.13 32.54
CA LYS A 52 -8.32 -1.75 33.44
C LYS A 52 -9.70 -1.06 33.38
N GLU A 53 -9.70 0.24 33.11
CA GLU A 53 -10.90 1.05 32.90
C GLU A 53 -11.46 0.89 31.45
N LYS A 54 -10.85 0.00 30.63
CA LYS A 54 -11.19 -0.25 29.23
C LYS A 54 -10.97 0.98 28.32
N ASP A 55 -10.03 1.85 28.68
CA ASP A 55 -9.63 2.94 27.79
C ASP A 55 -8.94 2.37 26.54
N ILE A 56 -9.60 2.47 25.41
CA ILE A 56 -9.18 1.91 24.14
C ILE A 56 -7.84 2.53 23.65
N HIS A 57 -7.63 3.83 23.92
CA HIS A 57 -6.41 4.52 23.55
C HIS A 57 -5.23 4.07 24.41
N ALA A 58 -5.45 3.82 25.69
CA ALA A 58 -4.44 3.28 26.58
C ALA A 58 -4.05 1.84 26.19
N ILE A 59 -5.02 1.01 25.85
CA ILE A 59 -4.80 -0.36 25.35
C ILE A 59 -3.97 -0.31 24.03
N TYR A 60 -4.33 0.55 23.09
CA TYR A 60 -3.57 0.74 21.86
C TYR A 60 -2.12 1.20 22.14
N ASN A 61 -1.95 2.19 23.03
CA ASN A 61 -0.61 2.70 23.36
C ASN A 61 0.25 1.68 24.13
N LEU A 62 -0.35 0.74 24.88
CA LEU A 62 0.39 -0.42 25.41
C LEU A 62 0.91 -1.31 24.27
N GLY A 63 0.10 -1.57 23.27
CA GLY A 63 0.53 -2.29 22.07
C GLY A 63 1.75 -1.62 21.44
N TYR A 64 1.65 -0.32 21.18
CA TYR A 64 2.75 0.47 20.62
C TYR A 64 4.01 0.43 21.51
N LEU A 65 3.84 0.66 22.81
CA LEU A 65 4.94 0.67 23.79
C LEU A 65 5.69 -0.67 23.83
N TYR A 66 4.98 -1.79 23.79
CA TYR A 66 5.58 -3.10 23.78
C TYR A 66 6.29 -3.41 22.45
N MET A 67 5.71 -2.99 21.32
CA MET A 67 6.37 -3.11 20.02
C MET A 67 7.69 -2.32 19.97
N GLU A 68 7.73 -1.08 20.50
CA GLU A 68 8.93 -0.26 20.60
C GLU A 68 10.03 -0.91 21.48
N GLN A 69 9.63 -1.70 22.48
CA GLN A 69 10.57 -2.44 23.32
C GLN A 69 11.00 -3.79 22.72
N GLY A 70 10.50 -4.16 21.53
CA GLY A 70 10.73 -5.47 20.94
C GLY A 70 9.97 -6.62 21.64
N LYS A 71 9.03 -6.32 22.52
CA LYS A 71 8.15 -7.29 23.17
C LYS A 71 6.96 -7.59 22.25
N ILE A 72 7.26 -8.34 21.19
CA ILE A 72 6.34 -8.53 20.05
C ILE A 72 5.04 -9.23 20.47
N VAL A 73 5.11 -10.25 21.32
CA VAL A 73 3.94 -11.03 21.76
C VAL A 73 2.97 -10.16 22.57
N GLU A 74 3.49 -9.37 23.48
CA GLU A 74 2.70 -8.44 24.29
C GLU A 74 2.12 -7.32 23.41
N GLY A 75 2.92 -6.76 22.50
CA GLY A 75 2.49 -5.73 21.57
C GLY A 75 1.33 -6.19 20.69
N GLU A 76 1.46 -7.37 20.08
CA GLU A 76 0.39 -8.00 19.29
C GLU A 76 -0.87 -8.22 20.13
N LYS A 77 -0.73 -8.72 21.36
CA LYS A 77 -1.86 -8.94 22.26
C LYS A 77 -2.65 -7.67 22.49
N TYR A 78 -1.99 -6.56 22.85
CA TYR A 78 -2.68 -5.31 23.15
C TYR A 78 -3.26 -4.65 21.90
N TYR A 79 -2.58 -4.74 20.76
CA TYR A 79 -3.19 -4.29 19.50
C TYR A 79 -4.44 -5.10 19.16
N LYS A 80 -4.44 -6.42 19.34
CA LYS A 80 -5.65 -7.25 19.16
C LYS A 80 -6.78 -6.83 20.08
N MET A 81 -6.48 -6.58 21.35
CA MET A 81 -7.49 -6.11 22.30
C MET A 81 -8.11 -4.78 21.85
N ALA A 82 -7.31 -3.83 21.39
CA ALA A 82 -7.83 -2.55 20.88
C ALA A 82 -8.60 -2.74 19.56
N ALA A 83 -8.15 -3.60 18.67
CA ALA A 83 -8.82 -3.94 17.41
C ALA A 83 -10.18 -4.61 17.64
N ASP A 84 -10.27 -5.52 18.61
CA ASP A 84 -11.52 -6.19 19.00
C ASP A 84 -12.53 -5.21 19.62
N MET A 85 -12.05 -4.12 20.22
CA MET A 85 -12.87 -2.99 20.66
C MET A 85 -13.22 -2.03 19.52
N GLY A 86 -12.78 -2.29 18.30
CA GLY A 86 -13.11 -1.52 17.11
C GLY A 86 -12.16 -0.36 16.79
N TYR A 87 -10.96 -0.32 17.38
CA TYR A 87 -10.00 0.77 17.14
C TYR A 87 -9.26 0.59 15.81
N ASP A 88 -9.50 1.51 14.88
CA ASP A 88 -9.02 1.40 13.50
C ASP A 88 -7.48 1.44 13.40
N ASP A 89 -6.81 2.31 14.17
CA ASP A 89 -5.35 2.39 14.16
C ASP A 89 -4.70 1.08 14.63
N ALA A 90 -5.34 0.36 15.57
CA ALA A 90 -4.86 -0.94 16.00
C ALA A 90 -5.02 -2.00 14.91
N MET A 91 -6.14 -2.00 14.21
CA MET A 91 -6.36 -2.89 13.04
C MET A 91 -5.34 -2.62 11.95
N TYR A 92 -5.07 -1.34 11.67
CA TYR A 92 -4.09 -0.94 10.65
C TYR A 92 -2.66 -1.37 11.05
N ASN A 93 -2.27 -1.14 12.31
CA ASN A 93 -0.97 -1.58 12.79
C ASN A 93 -0.81 -3.11 12.79
N LEU A 94 -1.89 -3.85 13.07
CA LEU A 94 -1.89 -5.31 12.94
C LEU A 94 -1.74 -5.75 11.48
N ALA A 95 -2.41 -5.09 10.54
CA ALA A 95 -2.24 -5.39 9.12
C ALA A 95 -0.78 -5.20 8.70
N ILE A 96 -0.15 -4.05 9.03
CA ILE A 96 1.27 -3.80 8.76
C ILE A 96 2.18 -4.83 9.45
N PHE A 97 1.86 -5.18 10.68
CA PHE A 97 2.62 -6.16 11.43
C PHE A 97 2.60 -7.53 10.75
N TYR A 98 1.43 -7.99 10.30
CA TYR A 98 1.28 -9.27 9.62
C TYR A 98 1.87 -9.28 8.20
N ASP A 99 1.81 -8.16 7.47
CA ASP A 99 2.54 -8.01 6.20
C ASP A 99 4.04 -8.26 6.39
N ARG A 100 4.66 -7.60 7.40
CA ARG A 100 6.08 -7.81 7.73
C ARG A 100 6.41 -9.24 8.13
N GLN A 101 5.48 -9.95 8.75
CA GLN A 101 5.60 -11.37 9.10
C GLN A 101 5.29 -12.30 7.91
N LYS A 102 4.85 -11.75 6.78
CA LYS A 102 4.35 -12.49 5.61
C LYS A 102 3.14 -13.39 5.92
N ASP A 103 2.38 -13.06 6.95
CA ASP A 103 1.10 -13.68 7.28
C ASP A 103 -0.04 -12.95 6.56
N PHE A 104 -0.07 -13.13 5.24
CA PHE A 104 -1.02 -12.43 4.35
C PHE A 104 -2.48 -12.76 4.66
N VAL A 105 -2.75 -13.87 5.34
CA VAL A 105 -4.11 -14.24 5.75
C VAL A 105 -4.61 -13.30 6.85
N LYS A 106 -3.79 -13.06 7.87
CA LYS A 106 -4.15 -12.14 8.96
C LYS A 106 -4.10 -10.68 8.52
N GLU A 107 -3.12 -10.30 7.70
CA GLU A 107 -3.08 -8.97 7.10
C GLU A 107 -4.42 -8.65 6.42
N LYS A 108 -4.85 -9.51 5.50
CA LYS A 108 -6.10 -9.35 4.75
C LYS A 108 -7.33 -9.29 5.66
N LEU A 109 -7.38 -10.09 6.73
CA LEU A 109 -8.47 -10.06 7.72
C LEU A 109 -8.65 -8.66 8.33
N TYR A 110 -7.56 -8.01 8.74
CA TYR A 110 -7.65 -6.67 9.33
C TYR A 110 -7.93 -5.58 8.29
N LEU A 111 -7.39 -5.70 7.08
CA LEU A 111 -7.74 -4.80 5.98
C LEU A 111 -9.23 -4.92 5.58
N GLU A 112 -9.79 -6.12 5.57
CA GLU A 112 -11.23 -6.34 5.32
C GLU A 112 -12.10 -5.65 6.37
N LYS A 113 -11.77 -5.79 7.66
CA LYS A 113 -12.48 -5.08 8.75
C LYS A 113 -12.44 -3.55 8.59
N LEU A 114 -11.30 -3.01 8.18
CA LEU A 114 -11.15 -1.57 7.91
C LEU A 114 -11.90 -1.13 6.63
N ALA A 115 -11.91 -1.97 5.61
CA ALA A 115 -12.61 -1.71 4.36
C ALA A 115 -14.16 -1.69 4.55
N GLU A 116 -14.69 -2.51 5.46
CA GLU A 116 -16.10 -2.47 5.90
C GLU A 116 -16.44 -1.12 6.54
N LYS A 117 -15.48 -0.49 7.23
CA LYS A 117 -15.61 0.87 7.79
C LYS A 117 -15.33 1.99 6.79
N ASN A 118 -15.16 1.66 5.51
CA ASN A 118 -14.85 2.59 4.43
C ASN A 118 -13.51 3.34 4.58
N GLN A 119 -12.52 2.74 5.25
CA GLN A 119 -11.16 3.29 5.31
C GLN A 119 -10.48 3.12 3.95
N ASN A 120 -10.30 4.24 3.24
CA ASN A 120 -9.84 4.21 1.84
C ASN A 120 -8.44 3.61 1.68
N ASP A 121 -7.52 3.87 2.61
CA ASP A 121 -6.17 3.29 2.59
C ASP A 121 -6.22 1.75 2.64
N ALA A 122 -7.06 1.21 3.52
CA ALA A 122 -7.25 -0.24 3.67
C ALA A 122 -7.93 -0.85 2.42
N ILE A 123 -8.92 -0.15 1.85
CA ILE A 123 -9.57 -0.58 0.60
C ILE A 123 -8.54 -0.63 -0.53
N PHE A 124 -7.63 0.34 -0.60
CA PHE A 124 -6.61 0.40 -1.63
C PHE A 124 -5.60 -0.76 -1.50
N GLN A 125 -5.09 -1.00 -0.29
CA GLN A 125 -4.19 -2.13 -0.02
C GLN A 125 -4.88 -3.48 -0.29
N LEU A 126 -6.11 -3.65 0.16
CA LEU A 126 -6.89 -4.85 -0.08
C LEU A 126 -7.11 -5.10 -1.59
N ALA A 127 -7.35 -4.05 -2.36
CA ALA A 127 -7.49 -4.15 -3.81
C ALA A 127 -6.19 -4.61 -4.48
N ILE A 128 -5.03 -4.11 -4.02
CA ILE A 128 -3.71 -4.57 -4.48
C ILE A 128 -3.52 -6.05 -4.18
N ILE A 129 -3.85 -6.49 -2.97
CA ILE A 129 -3.74 -7.91 -2.57
C ILE A 129 -4.61 -8.79 -3.47
N TYR A 130 -5.88 -8.45 -3.67
CA TYR A 130 -6.76 -9.21 -4.55
C TYR A 130 -6.25 -9.27 -6.00
N ARG A 131 -5.69 -8.16 -6.51
CA ARG A 131 -5.06 -8.14 -7.83
C ARG A 131 -3.84 -9.08 -7.91
N GLN A 132 -2.99 -9.09 -6.89
CA GLN A 132 -1.81 -9.97 -6.81
C GLN A 132 -2.20 -11.46 -6.69
N GLU A 133 -3.30 -11.76 -6.00
CA GLU A 133 -3.90 -13.10 -5.93
C GLU A 133 -4.58 -13.53 -7.25
N GLY A 134 -4.64 -12.64 -8.27
CA GLY A 134 -5.34 -12.88 -9.53
C GLY A 134 -6.86 -12.73 -9.43
N ASN A 135 -7.38 -12.28 -8.30
CA ASN A 135 -8.80 -12.00 -8.11
C ASN A 135 -9.14 -10.60 -8.62
N TYR A 136 -9.00 -10.44 -9.93
CA TYR A 136 -9.17 -9.14 -10.61
C TYR A 136 -10.57 -8.54 -10.42
N GLN A 137 -11.61 -9.39 -10.34
CA GLN A 137 -12.98 -8.91 -10.16
C GLN A 137 -13.15 -8.15 -8.84
N LYS A 138 -12.72 -8.75 -7.73
CA LYS A 138 -12.77 -8.09 -6.41
C LYS A 138 -11.88 -6.84 -6.36
N ALA A 139 -10.69 -6.92 -6.95
CA ALA A 139 -9.80 -5.77 -7.05
C ALA A 139 -10.45 -4.60 -7.79
N ASP A 140 -11.06 -4.85 -8.95
CA ASP A 140 -11.73 -3.85 -9.77
C ASP A 140 -12.94 -3.21 -9.06
N GLU A 141 -13.71 -4.00 -8.30
CA GLU A 141 -14.81 -3.50 -7.47
C GLU A 141 -14.32 -2.50 -6.41
N LEU A 142 -13.24 -2.84 -5.71
CA LEU A 142 -12.64 -1.97 -4.71
C LEU A 142 -12.02 -0.72 -5.33
N TYR A 143 -11.30 -0.83 -6.43
CA TYR A 143 -10.77 0.33 -7.15
C TYR A 143 -11.88 1.27 -7.64
N LYS A 144 -12.98 0.74 -8.16
CA LYS A 144 -14.15 1.55 -8.56
C LYS A 144 -14.79 2.26 -7.36
N LYS A 145 -14.82 1.62 -6.18
CA LYS A 145 -15.26 2.26 -4.92
C LYS A 145 -14.37 3.45 -4.57
N LEU A 146 -13.04 3.30 -4.68
CA LEU A 146 -12.06 4.37 -4.43
C LEU A 146 -12.19 5.54 -5.42
N LEU A 147 -12.45 5.26 -6.70
CA LEU A 147 -12.71 6.33 -7.68
C LEU A 147 -13.96 7.14 -7.34
N LYS A 148 -15.04 6.49 -6.86
CA LYS A 148 -16.23 7.21 -6.36
C LYS A 148 -15.91 8.11 -5.18
N ALA A 149 -14.96 7.70 -4.33
CA ALA A 149 -14.47 8.49 -3.19
C ALA A 149 -13.42 9.54 -3.59
N LYS A 150 -13.03 9.63 -4.85
CA LYS A 150 -11.93 10.49 -5.37
C LYS A 150 -10.61 10.28 -4.63
N TYR A 151 -10.34 9.05 -4.25
CA TYR A 151 -9.15 8.68 -3.50
C TYR A 151 -8.04 8.28 -4.45
N GLN A 152 -6.86 8.95 -4.38
CA GLN A 152 -5.65 8.65 -5.15
C GLN A 152 -5.93 8.24 -6.61
N GLU A 153 -6.70 9.05 -7.33
CA GLU A 153 -7.27 8.68 -8.62
C GLU A 153 -6.21 8.21 -9.64
N SER A 154 -5.03 8.84 -9.66
CA SER A 154 -3.95 8.46 -10.58
C SER A 154 -3.47 7.04 -10.33
N GLU A 155 -3.19 6.68 -9.07
CA GLU A 155 -2.74 5.36 -8.65
C GLU A 155 -3.83 4.30 -8.83
N VAL A 156 -5.08 4.66 -8.56
CA VAL A 156 -6.22 3.76 -8.75
C VAL A 156 -6.42 3.46 -10.23
N PHE A 157 -6.36 4.47 -11.11
CA PHE A 157 -6.44 4.24 -12.56
C PHE A 157 -5.27 3.40 -13.07
N TYR A 158 -4.06 3.64 -12.57
CA TYR A 158 -2.92 2.80 -12.90
C TYR A 158 -3.15 1.32 -12.54
N ASN A 159 -3.61 1.05 -11.32
CA ASN A 159 -3.86 -0.32 -10.86
C ASN A 159 -5.03 -1.00 -11.60
N LEU A 160 -6.07 -0.26 -11.98
CA LEU A 160 -7.11 -0.75 -12.87
C LEU A 160 -6.56 -1.10 -14.25
N GLY A 161 -5.67 -0.26 -14.79
CA GLY A 161 -4.98 -0.54 -16.05
C GLY A 161 -4.18 -1.84 -15.99
N VAL A 162 -3.43 -2.04 -14.90
CA VAL A 162 -2.68 -3.29 -14.65
C VAL A 162 -3.62 -4.49 -14.51
N SER A 163 -4.72 -4.35 -13.78
CA SER A 163 -5.73 -5.40 -13.63
C SER A 163 -6.32 -5.80 -14.98
N CYS A 164 -6.74 -4.83 -15.80
CA CYS A 164 -7.26 -5.05 -17.13
C CYS A 164 -6.22 -5.70 -18.08
N TYR A 165 -4.95 -5.30 -17.98
CA TYR A 165 -3.87 -5.89 -18.75
C TYR A 165 -3.75 -7.39 -18.51
N TYR A 166 -3.72 -7.82 -17.24
CA TYR A 166 -3.64 -9.24 -16.89
C TYR A 166 -4.91 -10.02 -17.27
N GLN A 167 -6.07 -9.36 -17.30
CA GLN A 167 -7.31 -9.91 -17.84
C GLN A 167 -7.37 -9.92 -19.38
N LYS A 168 -6.31 -9.45 -20.06
CA LYS A 168 -6.25 -9.28 -21.53
C LYS A 168 -7.32 -8.32 -22.10
N LYS A 169 -7.89 -7.45 -21.27
CA LYS A 169 -8.82 -6.38 -21.65
C LYS A 169 -8.02 -5.15 -22.08
N TYR A 170 -7.33 -5.26 -23.22
CA TYR A 170 -6.30 -4.31 -23.62
C TYR A 170 -6.83 -2.90 -23.90
N ASP A 171 -8.03 -2.78 -24.45
CA ASP A 171 -8.65 -1.47 -24.73
C ASP A 171 -9.03 -0.71 -23.44
N GLU A 172 -9.49 -1.44 -22.43
CA GLU A 172 -9.75 -0.87 -21.09
C GLU A 172 -8.46 -0.51 -20.39
N ALA A 173 -7.44 -1.37 -20.47
CA ALA A 173 -6.13 -1.10 -19.89
C ALA A 173 -5.50 0.17 -20.46
N GLU A 174 -5.59 0.37 -21.81
CA GLU A 174 -5.13 1.58 -22.49
C GLU A 174 -5.81 2.83 -21.93
N LYS A 175 -7.14 2.82 -21.83
CA LYS A 175 -7.92 3.94 -21.30
C LYS A 175 -7.50 4.30 -19.87
N TYR A 176 -7.33 3.29 -19.00
CA TYR A 176 -6.95 3.50 -17.61
C TYR A 176 -5.51 3.99 -17.47
N PHE A 177 -4.56 3.46 -18.24
CA PHE A 177 -3.18 3.97 -18.23
C PHE A 177 -3.11 5.42 -18.75
N LEU A 178 -3.84 5.76 -19.81
CA LEU A 178 -3.90 7.14 -20.30
C LEU A 178 -4.48 8.09 -19.24
N LYS A 179 -5.53 7.65 -18.54
CA LYS A 179 -6.13 8.46 -17.45
C LYS A 179 -5.17 8.64 -16.28
N ALA A 180 -4.43 7.61 -15.91
CA ALA A 180 -3.39 7.70 -14.88
C ALA A 180 -2.28 8.69 -15.29
N ILE A 181 -1.87 8.68 -16.56
CA ILE A 181 -0.86 9.62 -17.10
C ILE A 181 -1.38 11.06 -17.08
N GLU A 182 -2.65 11.27 -17.42
CA GLU A 182 -3.27 12.60 -17.40
C GLU A 182 -3.30 13.20 -15.97
N LEU A 183 -3.59 12.38 -14.96
CA LEU A 183 -3.73 12.81 -13.58
C LEU A 183 -2.42 12.88 -12.81
N GLY A 184 -1.37 12.20 -13.28
CA GLY A 184 -0.07 12.16 -12.63
C GLY A 184 1.07 12.06 -13.63
N ASN A 185 2.25 12.59 -13.26
CA ASN A 185 3.43 12.53 -14.12
C ASN A 185 4.34 11.31 -13.79
N ASN A 186 3.76 10.16 -13.46
CA ASN A 186 4.48 8.96 -13.10
C ASN A 186 4.98 8.22 -14.33
N ASP A 187 6.16 7.60 -14.20
CA ASP A 187 6.77 6.82 -15.29
C ASP A 187 6.13 5.43 -15.44
N ASP A 188 5.56 4.85 -14.36
CA ASP A 188 5.03 3.49 -14.37
C ASP A 188 3.82 3.30 -15.30
N PRO A 189 2.80 4.19 -15.33
CA PRO A 189 1.72 4.08 -16.30
C PRO A 189 2.21 4.21 -17.75
N LYS A 190 3.23 5.08 -18.00
CA LYS A 190 3.84 5.24 -19.31
C LYS A 190 4.57 3.98 -19.74
N TYR A 191 5.33 3.38 -18.83
CA TYR A 191 6.01 2.12 -19.08
C TYR A 191 5.03 1.01 -19.43
N ASN A 192 4.01 0.79 -18.60
CA ASN A 192 3.04 -0.27 -18.83
C ASN A 192 2.19 -0.05 -20.10
N LEU A 193 1.89 1.20 -20.45
CA LEU A 193 1.26 1.52 -21.73
C LEU A 193 2.19 1.20 -22.91
N GLY A 194 3.46 1.47 -22.78
CA GLY A 194 4.47 1.07 -23.77
C GLY A 194 4.55 -0.45 -23.94
N ILE A 195 4.52 -1.21 -22.84
CA ILE A 195 4.47 -2.67 -22.86
C ILE A 195 3.16 -3.19 -23.49
N LEU A 196 2.03 -2.58 -23.12
CA LEU A 196 0.73 -2.93 -23.72
C LEU A 196 0.76 -2.80 -25.24
N TYR A 197 1.27 -1.69 -25.79
CA TYR A 197 1.40 -1.49 -27.21
C TYR A 197 2.42 -2.46 -27.86
N LYS A 198 3.51 -2.78 -27.18
CA LYS A 198 4.45 -3.79 -27.64
C LYS A 198 3.77 -5.16 -27.81
N VAL A 199 3.00 -5.61 -26.81
CA VAL A 199 2.28 -6.89 -26.85
C VAL A 199 1.24 -6.92 -27.97
N GLN A 200 0.65 -5.77 -28.32
CA GLN A 200 -0.28 -5.64 -29.45
C GLN A 200 0.42 -5.50 -30.81
N GLY A 201 1.75 -5.50 -30.87
CA GLY A 201 2.51 -5.25 -32.12
C GLY A 201 2.47 -3.79 -32.60
N LYS A 202 1.93 -2.87 -31.81
CA LYS A 202 1.86 -1.44 -32.10
C LYS A 202 3.18 -0.74 -31.77
N PHE A 203 4.25 -1.13 -32.47
CA PHE A 203 5.62 -0.74 -32.11
C PHE A 203 5.88 0.76 -32.13
N THR A 204 5.28 1.50 -33.06
CA THR A 204 5.42 2.96 -33.12
C THR A 204 4.88 3.63 -31.85
N GLN A 205 3.71 3.19 -31.37
CA GLN A 205 3.13 3.68 -30.13
C GLN A 205 3.94 3.23 -28.91
N ALA A 206 4.42 1.98 -28.87
CA ALA A 206 5.27 1.48 -27.81
C ALA A 206 6.55 2.33 -27.68
N LYS A 207 7.23 2.60 -28.78
CA LYS A 207 8.46 3.44 -28.82
C LYS A 207 8.20 4.86 -28.32
N LYS A 208 7.05 5.45 -28.60
CA LYS A 208 6.66 6.79 -28.11
C LYS A 208 6.76 6.90 -26.59
N TYR A 209 6.39 5.83 -25.87
CA TYR A 209 6.40 5.81 -24.40
C TYR A 209 7.70 5.25 -23.82
N LEU A 210 8.29 4.22 -24.44
CA LEU A 210 9.46 3.53 -23.88
C LEU A 210 10.77 4.29 -24.13
N ILE A 211 10.96 4.94 -25.29
CA ILE A 211 12.20 5.65 -25.61
C ILE A 211 12.52 6.76 -24.60
N PRO A 212 11.59 7.65 -24.23
CA PRO A 212 11.86 8.67 -23.22
C PRO A 212 12.27 8.08 -21.87
N LEU A 213 11.69 6.94 -21.46
CA LEU A 213 12.05 6.24 -20.23
C LEU A 213 13.43 5.60 -20.31
N ALA A 214 13.77 5.01 -21.44
CA ALA A 214 15.12 4.48 -21.71
C ALA A 214 16.17 5.60 -21.63
N GLN A 215 15.87 6.77 -22.20
CA GLN A 215 16.77 7.95 -22.15
C GLN A 215 16.92 8.50 -20.73
N LYS A 216 15.90 8.37 -19.87
CA LYS A 216 15.98 8.68 -18.43
C LYS A 216 16.82 7.65 -17.65
N GLY A 217 17.25 6.57 -18.27
CA GLY A 217 18.09 5.57 -17.64
C GLY A 217 17.34 4.38 -17.04
N LYS A 218 16.06 4.17 -17.36
CA LYS A 218 15.28 3.01 -16.91
C LYS A 218 15.71 1.76 -17.70
N ILE A 219 16.33 0.81 -17.02
CA ILE A 219 16.92 -0.41 -17.64
C ILE A 219 15.85 -1.21 -18.38
N ASP A 220 14.71 -1.48 -17.75
CA ASP A 220 13.62 -2.26 -18.36
C ASP A 220 13.08 -1.60 -19.64
N ALA A 221 13.02 -0.27 -19.67
CA ALA A 221 12.61 0.47 -20.86
C ALA A 221 13.66 0.37 -21.98
N MET A 222 14.96 0.36 -21.65
CA MET A 222 16.03 0.12 -22.62
C MET A 222 15.90 -1.27 -23.24
N ILE A 223 15.76 -2.32 -22.41
CA ILE A 223 15.61 -3.70 -22.85
C ILE A 223 14.41 -3.84 -23.78
N ASN A 224 13.24 -3.35 -23.34
CA ASN A 224 12.02 -3.45 -24.14
C ASN A 224 12.07 -2.63 -25.42
N THR A 225 12.76 -1.48 -25.43
CA THR A 225 13.01 -0.71 -26.67
C THR A 225 13.93 -1.46 -27.61
N GLY A 226 15.00 -2.07 -27.08
CA GLY A 226 15.90 -2.95 -27.84
C GLY A 226 15.16 -4.12 -28.47
N ALA A 227 14.29 -4.78 -27.70
CA ALA A 227 13.46 -5.90 -28.18
C ALA A 227 12.52 -5.47 -29.32
N ILE A 228 11.89 -4.29 -29.22
CA ILE A 228 11.05 -3.76 -30.33
C ILE A 228 11.88 -3.56 -31.60
N TYR A 229 13.06 -2.96 -31.51
CA TYR A 229 13.92 -2.77 -32.68
C TYR A 229 14.41 -4.09 -33.26
N ARG A 230 14.72 -5.10 -32.40
CA ARG A 230 15.05 -6.46 -32.86
C ARG A 230 13.87 -7.07 -33.64
N ASP A 231 12.66 -6.95 -33.14
CA ASP A 231 11.45 -7.50 -33.77
C ASP A 231 11.13 -6.78 -35.10
N GLU A 232 11.52 -5.51 -35.23
CA GLU A 232 11.48 -4.75 -36.50
C GLU A 232 12.68 -5.06 -37.42
N LYS A 233 13.63 -5.91 -37.00
CA LYS A 233 14.89 -6.23 -37.66
C LYS A 233 15.85 -5.01 -37.82
N ASP A 234 15.66 -3.98 -37.03
CA ASP A 234 16.62 -2.85 -36.92
C ASP A 234 17.67 -3.20 -35.84
N TYR A 235 18.56 -4.12 -36.21
CA TYR A 235 19.59 -4.63 -35.32
C TYR A 235 20.57 -3.52 -34.86
N LYS A 236 20.75 -2.49 -35.63
CA LYS A 236 21.59 -1.34 -35.27
C LYS A 236 21.01 -0.63 -34.02
N ASN A 237 19.76 -0.28 -34.05
CA ASN A 237 19.12 0.37 -32.92
C ASN A 237 18.87 -0.61 -31.75
N ALA A 238 18.57 -1.86 -32.03
CA ALA A 238 18.44 -2.88 -30.97
C ALA A 238 19.73 -2.99 -30.15
N LYS A 239 20.89 -3.16 -30.81
CA LYS A 239 22.23 -3.18 -30.17
C LYS A 239 22.52 -1.91 -29.37
N LYS A 240 22.14 -0.74 -29.90
CA LYS A 240 22.29 0.52 -29.16
C LYS A 240 21.57 0.50 -27.80
N TYR A 241 20.31 0.10 -27.77
CA TYR A 241 19.52 0.12 -26.52
C TYR A 241 19.95 -1.00 -25.56
N TYR A 242 20.27 -2.19 -26.06
CA TYR A 242 20.82 -3.25 -25.23
C TYR A 242 22.17 -2.86 -24.62
N LYS A 243 23.05 -2.20 -25.38
CA LYS A 243 24.30 -1.69 -24.84
C LYS A 243 24.09 -0.66 -23.74
N MET A 244 23.14 0.26 -23.91
CA MET A 244 22.78 1.21 -22.85
C MET A 244 22.36 0.50 -21.55
N ALA A 245 21.61 -0.62 -21.65
CA ALA A 245 21.22 -1.41 -20.49
C ALA A 245 22.40 -2.21 -19.91
N MET A 246 23.30 -2.75 -20.75
CA MET A 246 24.54 -3.42 -20.34
C MET A 246 25.46 -2.48 -19.55
N ASP A 247 25.65 -1.25 -20.04
CA ASP A 247 26.46 -0.22 -19.38
C ASP A 247 25.93 0.15 -17.99
N LYS A 248 24.67 -0.23 -17.70
CA LYS A 248 24.03 -0.13 -16.38
C LYS A 248 24.01 -1.46 -15.62
N GLY A 249 24.70 -2.47 -16.08
CA GLY A 249 24.88 -3.75 -15.42
C GLY A 249 23.80 -4.80 -15.70
N SER A 250 22.98 -4.64 -16.75
CA SER A 250 21.97 -5.63 -17.12
C SER A 250 22.59 -6.85 -17.83
N ARG A 251 22.57 -8.00 -17.18
CA ARG A 251 22.96 -9.30 -17.79
C ARG A 251 21.97 -9.77 -18.86
N GLU A 252 20.70 -9.47 -18.69
CA GLU A 252 19.67 -9.79 -19.68
C GLU A 252 19.96 -9.10 -21.01
N ALA A 253 20.30 -7.81 -20.95
CA ALA A 253 20.65 -7.05 -22.14
C ALA A 253 21.94 -7.55 -22.83
N GLU A 254 22.89 -8.09 -22.06
CA GLU A 254 24.09 -8.71 -22.59
C GLU A 254 23.77 -9.96 -23.41
N VAL A 255 22.90 -10.82 -22.90
CA VAL A 255 22.42 -12.01 -23.62
C VAL A 255 21.72 -11.62 -24.91
N GLU A 256 20.82 -10.66 -24.86
CA GLU A 256 20.06 -10.20 -26.02
C GLU A 256 20.98 -9.53 -27.07
N TYR A 257 21.97 -8.75 -26.64
CA TYR A 257 22.96 -8.13 -27.52
C TYR A 257 23.78 -9.19 -28.27
N ASN A 258 24.30 -10.19 -27.56
CA ASN A 258 25.06 -11.28 -28.14
C ASN A 258 24.21 -12.14 -29.08
N THR A 259 22.95 -12.33 -28.78
CA THR A 259 22.00 -13.01 -29.67
C THR A 259 21.90 -12.30 -31.03
N ILE A 260 21.85 -10.96 -31.04
CA ILE A 260 21.83 -10.20 -32.30
C ILE A 260 23.15 -10.36 -33.07
N LEU A 261 24.30 -10.38 -32.39
CA LEU A 261 25.60 -10.59 -33.09
C LEU A 261 25.61 -11.93 -33.80
N ILE A 262 25.12 -13.00 -33.15
CA ILE A 262 25.02 -14.34 -33.75
C ILE A 262 24.06 -14.33 -34.96
N MET A 263 22.93 -13.64 -34.86
CA MET A 263 21.96 -13.53 -35.96
C MET A 263 22.58 -12.82 -37.18
N GLU A 264 23.33 -11.73 -36.94
CA GLU A 264 24.03 -11.02 -38.03
C GLU A 264 25.11 -11.89 -38.69
N GLU A 265 25.88 -12.67 -37.90
CA GLU A 265 26.91 -13.58 -38.44
C GLU A 265 26.32 -14.72 -39.32
N HIS A 266 25.13 -15.16 -39.04
CA HIS A 266 24.44 -16.22 -39.77
C HIS A 266 23.50 -15.71 -40.85
N GLY A 267 23.37 -14.39 -41.02
CA GLY A 267 22.51 -13.79 -42.04
C GLY A 267 20.99 -13.93 -41.77
N LEU A 268 20.63 -14.07 -40.51
CA LEU A 268 19.25 -14.29 -40.05
C LEU A 268 18.51 -12.96 -39.78
#